data_5d8ed076f4bd72d2c0e8316f26739273
#
_entry.id   5d8ed076f4bd72d2c0e8316f26739273
#
_cell.length_a   1.000
_cell.length_b   1.000
_cell.length_c   1.000
_cell.angle_alpha   90.00
_cell.angle_beta   90.00
_cell.angle_gamma   90.00
#
_symmetry.space_group_name_H-M   'P 1'
#
loop_
_entity.id
_entity.type
_entity.pdbx_description
1 polymer ?
#
loop_
_entity_poly.entity_id
_entity_poly.type
_entity_poly.pdbx_seq_one_letter_code
_entity_poly.pdbx_strand_id
1 'polypeptide(L)'
;MTVQNDTVEKAQSTPDEQQPYAELGLKDDEYQRIHDILGRRPTDAELTMYSVMWSEHCSYKSSKTHLRYFGETMTEEMGEKILAGIGENAGVVDIGDGNAVTFRVESHNHPSYVEPYQGAATGVGGIVRDIMAMGARPIAVMDQLRFGPADAPDTKRVLPGVVSGIGGYGNSLGLPNIGGETVFDETYAGNPLVNALCVGTLKVEDLKLAFASGKGNKVMLFGSRTGLDGIGGVSVLASDTFEDGAERKLPAVQVGDPFAEKVLIECCLDLYHAGVVVGIQDLGGAGLACATSELAAAGDGGMEVNLDNVPLRAKDMTAAEILASESQERMCAVVSPENVEKFREICAHWDVTCAEIGEVTEGNHLVIRHQGEVVVDAPAGTIADEAPEYDRPYARPEWQDELQKYQGTDKRGLVESLQKLVSSPALCSRDFIMNQYDRYVRGNTVQSHHADAGVLRIDEETGRGVAVSADASGRYTKLDPNMGC
;
A
#
# COMPACT_ATOMS: atom_id res chain seq x y z
N MET A 1 21.91 -11.25 24.79
CA MET A 1 21.00 -10.96 25.92
C MET A 1 19.62 -11.24 25.36
N THR A 2 18.79 -12.01 26.06
CA THR A 2 17.38 -12.15 25.66
C THR A 2 16.71 -10.78 25.78
N VAL A 3 16.07 -10.35 24.71
CA VAL A 3 15.28 -9.10 24.71
C VAL A 3 14.16 -9.29 25.74
N GLN A 4 14.04 -8.40 26.70
CA GLN A 4 12.99 -8.48 27.71
C GLN A 4 11.74 -7.84 27.15
N ASN A 5 10.63 -8.59 27.09
CA ASN A 5 9.34 -8.10 26.64
C ASN A 5 8.75 -7.07 27.61
N ASP A 6 8.04 -6.08 27.06
CA ASP A 6 7.04 -5.33 27.81
C ASP A 6 5.70 -6.07 27.68
N THR A 7 5.29 -6.73 28.76
CA THR A 7 4.14 -7.64 28.77
C THR A 7 2.86 -6.94 29.21
N VAL A 8 1.71 -7.50 28.88
CA VAL A 8 0.40 -7.02 29.36
C VAL A 8 0.35 -7.03 30.89
N GLU A 9 0.90 -8.06 31.56
CA GLU A 9 0.96 -8.12 33.03
C GLU A 9 1.83 -6.99 33.60
N LYS A 10 2.99 -6.73 32.99
CA LYS A 10 3.86 -5.60 33.38
C LYS A 10 3.12 -4.26 33.17
N ALA A 11 2.48 -4.08 32.03
CA ALA A 11 1.73 -2.86 31.74
C ALA A 11 0.61 -2.57 32.75
N GLN A 12 -0.08 -3.61 33.22
CA GLN A 12 -1.09 -3.52 34.29
C GLN A 12 -0.48 -3.11 35.64
N SER A 13 0.72 -3.60 35.95
CA SER A 13 1.39 -3.34 37.24
C SER A 13 2.17 -2.03 37.27
N THR A 14 2.39 -1.38 36.13
CA THR A 14 3.17 -0.14 36.00
C THR A 14 2.37 0.95 35.26
N PRO A 15 1.18 1.35 35.75
CA PRO A 15 0.28 2.27 34.99
C PRO A 15 0.86 3.67 34.76
N ASP A 16 1.75 4.12 35.65
CA ASP A 16 2.35 5.46 35.60
C ASP A 16 3.70 5.52 34.84
N GLU A 17 4.13 4.41 34.24
CA GLU A 17 5.36 4.38 33.46
C GLU A 17 5.21 5.26 32.20
N GLN A 18 6.11 6.23 32.04
CA GLN A 18 6.10 7.13 30.88
C GLN A 18 6.52 6.39 29.61
N GLN A 19 5.78 6.65 28.54
CA GLN A 19 6.03 6.02 27.24
C GLN A 19 6.30 7.06 26.14
N PRO A 20 7.09 6.73 25.12
CA PRO A 20 7.53 7.66 24.08
C PRO A 20 6.47 7.84 22.96
N TYR A 21 5.19 7.94 23.28
CA TYR A 21 4.10 7.99 22.31
C TYR A 21 4.21 9.19 21.34
N ALA A 22 4.71 10.34 21.82
CA ALA A 22 4.90 11.51 20.98
C ALA A 22 6.03 11.33 19.97
N GLU A 23 7.09 10.60 20.33
CA GLU A 23 8.18 10.23 19.41
C GLU A 23 7.72 9.25 18.32
N LEU A 24 6.68 8.48 18.60
CA LEU A 24 6.01 7.57 17.67
C LEU A 24 4.92 8.27 16.85
N GLY A 25 4.71 9.58 16.99
CA GLY A 25 3.77 10.36 16.19
C GLY A 25 2.33 10.39 16.72
N LEU A 26 2.07 9.86 17.90
CA LEU A 26 0.77 9.94 18.56
C LEU A 26 0.63 11.26 19.32
N LYS A 27 -0.59 11.80 19.35
CA LYS A 27 -0.95 12.98 20.14
C LYS A 27 -1.39 12.59 21.55
N ASP A 28 -1.44 13.56 22.46
CA ASP A 28 -1.85 13.34 23.84
C ASP A 28 -3.27 12.75 23.95
N ASP A 29 -4.19 13.24 23.15
CA ASP A 29 -5.59 12.76 23.09
C ASP A 29 -5.71 11.36 22.50
N GLU A 30 -4.89 11.05 21.50
CA GLU A 30 -4.80 9.71 20.89
C GLU A 30 -4.24 8.72 21.92
N TYR A 31 -3.16 9.08 22.60
CA TYR A 31 -2.56 8.23 23.65
C TYR A 31 -3.54 7.99 24.79
N GLN A 32 -4.24 9.04 25.25
CA GLN A 32 -5.27 8.89 26.32
C GLN A 32 -6.40 7.94 25.87
N ARG A 33 -6.85 8.05 24.62
CA ARG A 33 -7.86 7.14 24.07
C ARG A 33 -7.40 5.69 24.06
N ILE A 34 -6.15 5.43 23.71
CA ILE A 34 -5.57 4.07 23.76
C ILE A 34 -5.59 3.55 25.19
N HIS A 35 -5.20 4.39 26.15
CA HIS A 35 -5.22 4.04 27.55
C HIS A 35 -6.63 3.70 28.05
N ASP A 36 -7.63 4.48 27.63
CA ASP A 36 -9.04 4.25 27.97
C ASP A 36 -9.59 2.95 27.36
N ILE A 37 -9.21 2.63 26.11
CA ILE A 37 -9.58 1.39 25.42
C ILE A 37 -9.02 0.18 26.16
N LEU A 38 -7.73 0.22 26.53
CA LEU A 38 -7.04 -0.92 27.14
C LEU A 38 -7.32 -1.05 28.63
N GLY A 39 -7.80 0.03 29.30
CA GLY A 39 -7.95 0.12 30.75
C GLY A 39 -6.63 0.04 31.53
N ARG A 40 -5.51 0.24 30.86
CA ARG A 40 -4.14 0.22 31.35
C ARG A 40 -3.23 0.96 30.38
N ARG A 41 -1.97 1.20 30.74
CA ARG A 41 -1.02 1.67 29.71
C ARG A 41 -0.85 0.60 28.62
N PRO A 42 -0.63 0.99 27.36
CA PRO A 42 -0.23 0.03 26.34
C PRO A 42 1.13 -0.60 26.65
N THR A 43 1.37 -1.78 26.13
CA THR A 43 2.74 -2.32 26.02
C THR A 43 3.50 -1.60 24.89
N ASP A 44 4.83 -1.81 24.82
CA ASP A 44 5.63 -1.25 23.71
C ASP A 44 5.12 -1.77 22.33
N ALA A 45 4.72 -3.04 22.27
CA ALA A 45 4.17 -3.65 21.06
C ALA A 45 2.80 -3.05 20.69
N GLU A 46 1.89 -2.90 21.65
CA GLU A 46 0.59 -2.25 21.44
C GLU A 46 0.73 -0.79 21.04
N LEU A 47 1.60 -0.04 21.73
CA LEU A 47 1.86 1.35 21.42
C LEU A 47 2.38 1.51 19.99
N THR A 48 3.28 0.63 19.55
CA THR A 48 3.78 0.59 18.18
C THR A 48 2.66 0.28 17.19
N MET A 49 1.82 -0.74 17.45
CA MET A 49 0.69 -1.08 16.57
C MET A 49 -0.27 0.09 16.42
N TYR A 50 -0.72 0.70 17.52
CA TYR A 50 -1.59 1.88 17.45
C TYR A 50 -0.93 3.05 16.73
N SER A 51 0.36 3.30 16.96
CA SER A 51 1.09 4.38 16.31
C SER A 51 1.09 4.24 14.78
N VAL A 52 1.41 3.06 14.26
CA VAL A 52 1.47 2.84 12.81
C VAL A 52 0.07 2.78 12.19
N MET A 53 -0.90 2.11 12.84
CA MET A 53 -2.27 1.97 12.33
C MET A 53 -3.09 3.26 12.44
N TRP A 54 -2.85 4.10 13.46
CA TRP A 54 -3.48 5.40 13.61
C TRP A 54 -2.69 6.54 12.94
N SER A 55 -1.65 6.22 12.18
CA SER A 55 -0.98 7.19 11.31
C SER A 55 -1.93 7.70 10.24
N GLU A 56 -1.68 8.89 9.68
CA GLU A 56 -2.49 9.43 8.57
C GLU A 56 -2.49 8.49 7.37
N HIS A 57 -1.38 7.77 7.15
CA HIS A 57 -1.22 6.84 6.03
C HIS A 57 -2.19 5.64 6.10
N CYS A 58 -2.27 4.97 7.26
CA CYS A 58 -3.13 3.79 7.41
C CYS A 58 -4.59 4.16 7.70
N SER A 59 -4.84 5.17 8.54
CA SER A 59 -6.19 5.45 9.05
C SER A 59 -6.96 6.49 8.25
N TYR A 60 -6.29 7.28 7.39
CA TYR A 60 -6.92 8.42 6.70
C TYR A 60 -7.64 9.39 7.64
N LYS A 61 -7.14 9.53 8.88
CA LYS A 61 -7.85 10.23 9.98
C LYS A 61 -8.24 11.67 9.69
N SER A 62 -7.53 12.35 8.77
CA SER A 62 -7.86 13.71 8.35
C SER A 62 -8.72 13.81 7.10
N SER A 63 -8.87 12.72 6.32
CA SER A 63 -9.59 12.70 5.05
C SER A 63 -10.80 11.75 5.02
N LYS A 64 -10.87 10.78 5.93
CA LYS A 64 -11.93 9.76 6.01
C LYS A 64 -13.35 10.37 5.99
N THR A 65 -13.55 11.50 6.68
CA THR A 65 -14.82 12.24 6.67
C THR A 65 -15.23 12.66 5.25
N HIS A 66 -14.28 13.07 4.41
CA HIS A 66 -14.54 13.49 3.04
C HIS A 66 -14.66 12.31 2.08
N LEU A 67 -13.95 11.21 2.33
CA LEU A 67 -14.02 9.99 1.51
C LEU A 67 -15.40 9.34 1.55
N ARG A 68 -16.20 9.56 2.59
CA ARG A 68 -17.59 9.10 2.68
C ARG A 68 -18.46 9.60 1.52
N TYR A 69 -18.12 10.75 0.95
CA TYR A 69 -18.82 11.31 -0.21
C TYR A 69 -18.92 10.33 -1.39
N PHE A 70 -17.90 9.52 -1.63
CA PHE A 70 -17.93 8.52 -2.70
C PHE A 70 -19.00 7.44 -2.45
N GLY A 71 -19.15 6.97 -1.21
CA GLY A 71 -20.21 6.04 -0.84
C GLY A 71 -21.61 6.67 -0.92
N GLU A 72 -21.75 7.92 -0.48
CA GLU A 72 -23.01 8.66 -0.47
C GLU A 72 -23.52 9.00 -1.89
N THR A 73 -22.60 9.16 -2.85
CA THR A 73 -22.93 9.52 -4.25
C THR A 73 -22.98 8.31 -5.17
N MET A 74 -22.69 7.13 -4.68
CA MET A 74 -22.78 5.89 -5.43
C MET A 74 -24.25 5.60 -5.82
N THR A 75 -24.50 5.41 -7.11
CA THR A 75 -25.83 4.98 -7.58
C THR A 75 -26.00 3.46 -7.47
N GLU A 76 -27.24 2.98 -7.46
CA GLU A 76 -27.54 1.55 -7.46
C GLU A 76 -26.91 0.83 -8.65
N GLU A 77 -26.95 1.43 -9.85
CA GLU A 77 -26.32 0.90 -11.07
C GLU A 77 -24.80 0.79 -10.96
N MET A 78 -24.14 1.76 -10.31
CA MET A 78 -22.70 1.68 -10.03
C MET A 78 -22.42 0.56 -9.05
N GLY A 79 -23.21 0.44 -7.98
CA GLY A 79 -23.05 -0.58 -6.95
C GLY A 79 -23.17 -2.01 -7.50
N GLU A 80 -24.05 -2.25 -8.48
CA GLU A 80 -24.22 -3.57 -9.12
C GLU A 80 -22.94 -4.11 -9.79
N LYS A 81 -22.02 -3.24 -10.18
CA LYS A 81 -20.76 -3.61 -10.84
C LYS A 81 -19.57 -3.74 -9.90
N ILE A 82 -19.69 -3.23 -8.69
CA ILE A 82 -18.59 -3.25 -7.72
C ILE A 82 -18.68 -4.54 -6.91
N LEU A 83 -17.69 -5.41 -7.06
CA LEU A 83 -17.59 -6.67 -6.32
C LEU A 83 -16.80 -6.51 -5.01
N ALA A 84 -15.85 -5.61 -4.98
CA ALA A 84 -15.12 -5.19 -3.79
C ALA A 84 -14.80 -3.69 -3.89
N GLY A 85 -14.93 -2.96 -2.80
CA GLY A 85 -14.80 -1.51 -2.75
C GLY A 85 -14.04 -1.01 -1.53
N ILE A 86 -14.56 0.04 -0.91
CA ILE A 86 -13.93 0.71 0.25
C ILE A 86 -13.77 -0.28 1.40
N GLY A 87 -12.54 -0.38 1.93
CA GLY A 87 -12.17 -1.28 3.03
C GLY A 87 -11.42 -2.54 2.60
N GLU A 88 -11.36 -2.82 1.29
CA GLU A 88 -10.60 -3.94 0.74
C GLU A 88 -9.25 -3.48 0.14
N ASN A 89 -8.33 -4.41 -0.10
CA ASN A 89 -7.00 -4.12 -0.62
C ASN A 89 -7.01 -3.40 -1.97
N ALA A 90 -7.97 -3.74 -2.84
CA ALA A 90 -8.13 -3.08 -4.14
C ALA A 90 -9.60 -3.07 -4.58
N GLY A 91 -9.96 -2.15 -5.45
CA GLY A 91 -11.27 -2.13 -6.08
C GLY A 91 -11.42 -3.26 -7.10
N VAL A 92 -12.58 -3.94 -7.12
CA VAL A 92 -12.89 -5.00 -8.07
C VAL A 92 -14.21 -4.72 -8.77
N VAL A 93 -14.19 -4.75 -10.10
CA VAL A 93 -15.34 -4.43 -10.95
C VAL A 93 -15.68 -5.62 -11.85
N ASP A 94 -16.95 -6.01 -11.86
CA ASP A 94 -17.49 -7.00 -12.79
C ASP A 94 -17.50 -6.45 -14.21
N ILE A 95 -16.86 -7.16 -15.13
CA ILE A 95 -16.82 -6.82 -16.56
C ILE A 95 -17.66 -7.79 -17.42
N GLY A 96 -18.42 -8.65 -16.78
CA GLY A 96 -19.33 -9.62 -17.40
C GLY A 96 -18.67 -10.96 -17.76
N ASP A 97 -19.51 -11.94 -18.06
CA ASP A 97 -19.15 -13.33 -18.40
C ASP A 97 -18.28 -14.01 -17.33
N GLY A 98 -18.53 -13.68 -16.05
CA GLY A 98 -17.80 -14.23 -14.90
C GLY A 98 -16.35 -13.74 -14.78
N ASN A 99 -16.00 -12.64 -15.43
CA ASN A 99 -14.67 -12.02 -15.33
C ASN A 99 -14.77 -10.70 -14.57
N ALA A 100 -13.73 -10.39 -13.82
CA ALA A 100 -13.57 -9.13 -13.12
C ALA A 100 -12.19 -8.52 -13.36
N VAL A 101 -12.12 -7.21 -13.22
CA VAL A 101 -10.87 -6.43 -13.22
C VAL A 101 -10.70 -5.79 -11.87
N THR A 102 -9.51 -5.87 -11.34
CA THR A 102 -9.10 -5.18 -10.13
C THR A 102 -7.99 -4.19 -10.44
N PHE A 103 -7.94 -3.08 -9.71
CA PHE A 103 -6.86 -2.11 -9.82
C PHE A 103 -6.62 -1.38 -8.50
N ARG A 104 -5.38 -1.02 -8.30
CA ARG A 104 -4.92 -0.19 -7.21
C ARG A 104 -3.95 0.86 -7.74
N VAL A 105 -4.05 2.09 -7.24
CA VAL A 105 -3.05 3.13 -7.42
C VAL A 105 -2.63 3.65 -6.06
N GLU A 106 -1.33 3.74 -5.85
CA GLU A 106 -0.79 4.21 -4.58
C GLU A 106 0.48 5.01 -4.78
N SER A 107 0.76 5.93 -3.85
CA SER A 107 1.95 6.76 -3.87
C SER A 107 3.01 6.24 -2.92
N HIS A 108 4.30 6.23 -3.37
CA HIS A 108 5.45 5.85 -2.57
C HIS A 108 6.51 6.95 -2.60
N ASN A 109 6.14 8.13 -2.12
CA ASN A 109 6.83 9.40 -2.34
C ASN A 109 8.12 9.52 -1.53
N HIS A 110 8.02 9.53 -0.19
CA HIS A 110 9.14 9.73 0.71
C HIS A 110 10.22 8.64 0.59
N PRO A 111 9.87 7.35 0.56
CA PRO A 111 10.87 6.31 0.31
C PRO A 111 11.61 6.51 -1.01
N SER A 112 10.90 6.92 -2.06
CA SER A 112 11.50 7.22 -3.38
C SER A 112 12.36 8.49 -3.38
N TYR A 113 12.08 9.46 -2.51
CA TYR A 113 12.94 10.63 -2.35
C TYR A 113 14.24 10.29 -1.63
N VAL A 114 14.18 9.45 -0.61
CA VAL A 114 15.32 9.02 0.21
C VAL A 114 16.21 8.05 -0.57
N GLU A 115 15.66 6.97 -1.07
CA GLU A 115 16.32 5.91 -1.84
C GLU A 115 15.55 5.65 -3.13
N PRO A 116 15.82 6.38 -4.22
CA PRO A 116 14.95 6.43 -5.39
C PRO A 116 14.69 5.08 -6.05
N TYR A 117 15.70 4.22 -6.14
CA TYR A 117 15.54 2.90 -6.75
C TYR A 117 14.66 2.00 -5.90
N GLN A 118 15.01 1.79 -4.64
CA GLN A 118 14.29 0.88 -3.75
C GLN A 118 12.91 1.41 -3.40
N GLY A 119 12.77 2.71 -3.15
CA GLY A 119 11.48 3.31 -2.87
C GLY A 119 10.48 3.14 -4.02
N ALA A 120 10.90 3.35 -5.25
CA ALA A 120 10.04 3.17 -6.42
C ALA A 120 9.77 1.68 -6.73
N ALA A 121 10.78 0.81 -6.55
CA ALA A 121 10.65 -0.63 -6.72
C ALA A 121 9.61 -1.22 -5.75
N THR A 122 9.71 -0.88 -4.47
CA THR A 122 8.77 -1.35 -3.44
C THR A 122 7.38 -0.73 -3.58
N GLY A 123 7.26 0.47 -4.15
CA GLY A 123 5.98 1.04 -4.55
C GLY A 123 5.25 0.18 -5.59
N VAL A 124 5.97 -0.37 -6.57
CA VAL A 124 5.38 -1.33 -7.53
C VAL A 124 5.04 -2.65 -6.84
N GLY A 125 5.93 -3.19 -5.99
CA GLY A 125 5.71 -4.44 -5.27
C GLY A 125 4.45 -4.39 -4.38
N GLY A 126 4.26 -3.30 -3.63
CA GLY A 126 3.10 -3.12 -2.75
C GLY A 126 1.77 -3.23 -3.49
N ILE A 127 1.60 -2.45 -4.56
CA ILE A 127 0.34 -2.50 -5.34
C ILE A 127 0.11 -3.82 -6.09
N VAL A 128 1.19 -4.53 -6.45
CA VAL A 128 1.07 -5.88 -7.03
C VAL A 128 0.55 -6.86 -5.99
N ARG A 129 1.01 -6.77 -4.74
CA ARG A 129 0.49 -7.61 -3.64
C ARG A 129 -0.96 -7.32 -3.30
N ASP A 130 -1.39 -6.05 -3.31
CA ASP A 130 -2.81 -5.69 -3.18
C ASP A 130 -3.67 -6.41 -4.23
N ILE A 131 -3.23 -6.41 -5.48
CA ILE A 131 -3.92 -7.12 -6.57
C ILE A 131 -3.97 -8.63 -6.30
N MET A 132 -2.86 -9.21 -5.82
CA MET A 132 -2.81 -10.63 -5.45
C MET A 132 -3.75 -10.94 -4.29
N ALA A 133 -3.84 -10.08 -3.28
CA ALA A 133 -4.73 -10.25 -2.13
C ALA A 133 -6.21 -10.31 -2.54
N MET A 134 -6.57 -9.75 -3.70
CA MET A 134 -7.93 -9.88 -4.26
C MET A 134 -8.18 -11.21 -5.01
N GLY A 135 -7.23 -12.14 -5.04
CA GLY A 135 -7.34 -13.38 -5.81
C GLY A 135 -6.99 -13.22 -7.29
N ALA A 136 -6.44 -12.08 -7.68
CA ALA A 136 -6.24 -11.73 -9.08
C ALA A 136 -4.80 -11.98 -9.55
N ARG A 137 -4.65 -12.23 -10.86
CA ARG A 137 -3.37 -12.20 -11.54
C ARG A 137 -3.05 -10.76 -11.96
N PRO A 138 -1.93 -10.16 -11.51
CA PRO A 138 -1.45 -8.90 -12.07
C PRO A 138 -1.16 -9.05 -13.55
N ILE A 139 -1.58 -8.06 -14.37
CA ILE A 139 -1.45 -8.12 -15.84
C ILE A 139 -0.74 -6.91 -16.44
N ALA A 140 -0.73 -5.78 -15.76
CA ALA A 140 -0.02 -4.58 -16.21
C ALA A 140 0.22 -3.61 -15.05
N VAL A 141 1.19 -2.73 -15.25
CA VAL A 141 1.47 -1.58 -14.40
C VAL A 141 1.45 -0.28 -15.19
N MET A 142 1.24 0.84 -14.50
CA MET A 142 1.39 2.21 -14.99
C MET A 142 2.07 3.04 -13.90
N ASP A 143 2.65 4.18 -14.29
CA ASP A 143 3.29 5.10 -13.34
C ASP A 143 2.91 6.57 -13.60
N GLN A 144 2.45 7.26 -12.57
CA GLN A 144 2.16 8.69 -12.61
C GLN A 144 3.19 9.42 -11.77
N LEU A 145 4.16 10.04 -12.44
CA LEU A 145 5.34 10.63 -11.82
C LEU A 145 5.27 12.15 -11.85
N ARG A 146 5.54 12.78 -10.72
CA ARG A 146 5.61 14.24 -10.61
C ARG A 146 6.86 14.65 -9.85
N PHE A 147 7.63 15.52 -10.47
CA PHE A 147 8.91 16.00 -9.94
C PHE A 147 8.95 17.51 -9.92
N GLY A 148 9.85 18.09 -9.14
CA GLY A 148 10.24 19.47 -9.22
C GLY A 148 10.75 19.85 -10.61
N PRO A 149 11.24 21.11 -10.83
CA PRO A 149 11.78 21.52 -12.11
C PRO A 149 12.79 20.53 -12.67
N ALA A 150 12.72 20.25 -13.98
CA ALA A 150 13.53 19.22 -14.63
C ALA A 150 15.05 19.45 -14.50
N ASP A 151 15.48 20.70 -14.36
CA ASP A 151 16.87 21.10 -14.20
C ASP A 151 17.33 21.20 -12.74
N ALA A 152 16.41 21.05 -11.78
CA ALA A 152 16.73 21.08 -10.36
C ALA A 152 17.67 19.91 -9.98
N PRO A 153 18.63 20.13 -9.06
CA PRO A 153 19.56 19.10 -8.60
C PRO A 153 18.86 17.88 -8.04
N ASP A 154 17.80 18.07 -7.26
CA ASP A 154 16.99 16.99 -6.67
C ASP A 154 16.31 16.15 -7.72
N THR A 155 15.65 16.77 -8.70
CA THR A 155 15.02 16.05 -9.81
C THR A 155 16.04 15.19 -10.57
N LYS A 156 17.22 15.74 -10.83
CA LYS A 156 18.32 15.01 -11.49
C LYS A 156 18.83 13.83 -10.65
N ARG A 157 18.74 13.92 -9.33
CA ARG A 157 19.11 12.84 -8.40
C ARG A 157 18.05 11.75 -8.35
N VAL A 158 16.78 12.14 -8.23
CA VAL A 158 15.68 11.23 -7.88
C VAL A 158 15.11 10.52 -9.13
N LEU A 159 14.83 11.28 -10.20
CA LEU A 159 14.15 10.75 -11.39
C LEU A 159 14.81 9.50 -12.00
N PRO A 160 16.15 9.45 -12.24
CA PRO A 160 16.75 8.26 -12.84
C PRO A 160 16.59 7.00 -11.97
N GLY A 161 16.72 7.13 -10.66
CA GLY A 161 16.57 6.03 -9.72
C GLY A 161 15.13 5.53 -9.66
N VAL A 162 14.15 6.44 -9.63
CA VAL A 162 12.72 6.11 -9.65
C VAL A 162 12.36 5.31 -10.90
N VAL A 163 12.73 5.80 -12.08
CA VAL A 163 12.44 5.11 -13.35
C VAL A 163 13.11 3.75 -13.40
N SER A 164 14.38 3.65 -12.95
CA SER A 164 15.09 2.37 -12.91
C SER A 164 14.48 1.40 -11.89
N GLY A 165 13.96 1.89 -10.77
CA GLY A 165 13.28 1.08 -9.76
C GLY A 165 11.98 0.48 -10.28
N ILE A 166 11.12 1.31 -10.89
CA ILE A 166 9.86 0.86 -11.51
C ILE A 166 10.16 -0.14 -12.63
N GLY A 167 11.08 0.20 -13.54
CA GLY A 167 11.44 -0.68 -14.65
C GLY A 167 12.07 -1.98 -14.19
N GLY A 168 13.03 -1.93 -13.26
CA GLY A 168 13.70 -3.10 -12.72
C GLY A 168 12.74 -4.07 -12.04
N TYR A 169 11.80 -3.56 -11.26
CA TYR A 169 10.82 -4.38 -10.57
C TYR A 169 9.76 -4.94 -11.55
N GLY A 170 9.08 -4.08 -12.30
CA GLY A 170 8.01 -4.48 -13.22
C GLY A 170 8.49 -5.44 -14.33
N ASN A 171 9.66 -5.17 -14.94
CA ASN A 171 10.24 -6.03 -15.95
C ASN A 171 10.58 -7.42 -15.39
N SER A 172 11.12 -7.50 -14.16
CA SER A 172 11.43 -8.78 -13.51
C SER A 172 10.18 -9.59 -13.17
N LEU A 173 9.08 -8.93 -12.86
CA LEU A 173 7.77 -9.59 -12.68
C LEU A 173 7.17 -10.08 -14.00
N GLY A 174 7.66 -9.59 -15.13
CA GLY A 174 7.06 -9.85 -16.46
C GLY A 174 5.73 -9.11 -16.61
N LEU A 175 5.59 -7.93 -16.00
CA LEU A 175 4.43 -7.07 -16.14
C LEU A 175 4.71 -5.94 -17.14
N PRO A 176 3.89 -5.78 -18.20
CA PRO A 176 4.06 -4.68 -19.12
C PRO A 176 3.71 -3.36 -18.42
N ASN A 177 4.57 -2.34 -18.55
CA ASN A 177 4.19 -0.96 -18.23
C ASN A 177 3.53 -0.35 -19.45
N ILE A 178 2.22 -0.13 -19.38
CA ILE A 178 1.38 0.21 -20.52
C ILE A 178 1.10 1.71 -20.66
N GLY A 179 1.51 2.52 -19.71
CA GLY A 179 1.29 3.96 -19.73
C GLY A 179 1.72 4.66 -18.45
N GLY A 180 1.30 5.87 -18.32
CA GLY A 180 1.64 6.75 -17.21
C GLY A 180 1.90 8.16 -17.70
N GLU A 181 2.34 9.03 -16.81
CA GLU A 181 2.73 10.39 -17.16
C GLU A 181 3.92 10.88 -16.33
N THR A 182 4.66 11.85 -16.84
CA THR A 182 5.72 12.50 -16.08
C THR A 182 5.57 14.01 -16.20
N VAL A 183 5.36 14.66 -15.06
CA VAL A 183 5.13 16.10 -14.96
C VAL A 183 6.25 16.76 -14.15
N PHE A 184 6.65 17.95 -14.59
CA PHE A 184 7.62 18.78 -13.87
C PHE A 184 6.92 20.08 -13.42
N ASP A 185 6.90 20.30 -12.10
CA ASP A 185 6.30 21.48 -11.51
C ASP A 185 7.01 21.82 -10.20
N GLU A 186 7.20 23.12 -9.94
CA GLU A 186 7.88 23.59 -8.73
C GLU A 186 7.20 23.16 -7.44
N THR A 187 5.90 22.92 -7.48
CA THR A 187 5.11 22.43 -6.35
C THR A 187 5.63 21.08 -5.80
N TYR A 188 6.27 20.25 -6.63
CA TYR A 188 6.79 18.94 -6.25
C TYR A 188 8.28 18.96 -5.93
N ALA A 189 8.91 20.13 -5.80
CA ALA A 189 10.29 20.25 -5.37
C ALA A 189 10.44 19.76 -3.92
N GLY A 190 11.41 18.88 -3.67
CA GLY A 190 11.65 18.28 -2.35
C GLY A 190 10.65 17.21 -1.90
N ASN A 191 9.51 17.06 -2.61
CA ASN A 191 8.51 16.03 -2.33
C ASN A 191 7.84 15.55 -3.64
N PRO A 192 8.52 14.72 -4.44
CA PRO A 192 7.97 14.18 -5.68
C PRO A 192 6.78 13.27 -5.40
N LEU A 193 5.85 13.15 -6.35
CA LEU A 193 4.85 12.10 -6.34
C LEU A 193 5.34 10.95 -7.22
N VAL A 194 5.44 9.78 -6.61
CA VAL A 194 5.80 8.53 -7.28
C VAL A 194 4.65 7.57 -7.10
N ASN A 195 3.69 7.64 -8.02
CA ASN A 195 2.52 6.77 -7.99
C ASN A 195 2.75 5.57 -8.90
N ALA A 196 2.41 4.40 -8.41
CA ALA A 196 2.33 3.19 -9.20
C ALA A 196 0.88 2.69 -9.23
N LEU A 197 0.44 2.22 -10.40
CA LEU A 197 -0.85 1.61 -10.60
C LEU A 197 -0.65 0.19 -11.12
N CYS A 198 -1.35 -0.79 -10.55
CA CYS A 198 -1.39 -2.14 -11.06
C CYS A 198 -2.82 -2.52 -11.42
N VAL A 199 -2.96 -3.25 -12.51
CA VAL A 199 -4.22 -3.85 -12.96
C VAL A 199 -4.09 -5.36 -12.91
N GLY A 200 -5.14 -6.03 -12.41
CA GLY A 200 -5.24 -7.48 -12.40
C GLY A 200 -6.56 -7.98 -12.97
N THR A 201 -6.59 -9.26 -13.27
CA THR A 201 -7.80 -9.96 -13.70
C THR A 201 -8.03 -11.21 -12.89
N LEU A 202 -9.30 -11.55 -12.67
CA LEU A 202 -9.72 -12.75 -11.96
C LEU A 202 -11.05 -13.26 -12.52
N LYS A 203 -11.37 -14.52 -12.24
CA LYS A 203 -12.75 -14.99 -12.32
C LYS A 203 -13.49 -14.50 -11.07
N VAL A 204 -14.74 -14.12 -11.21
CA VAL A 204 -15.56 -13.63 -10.08
C VAL A 204 -15.57 -14.65 -8.92
N GLU A 205 -15.57 -15.95 -9.24
CA GLU A 205 -15.51 -17.04 -8.25
C GLU A 205 -14.18 -17.15 -7.49
N ASP A 206 -13.10 -16.58 -8.03
CA ASP A 206 -11.75 -16.59 -7.41
C ASP A 206 -11.53 -15.40 -6.48
N LEU A 207 -12.48 -14.47 -6.37
CA LEU A 207 -12.36 -13.30 -5.51
C LEU A 207 -12.01 -13.70 -4.08
N LYS A 208 -10.99 -13.05 -3.54
CA LYS A 208 -10.55 -13.17 -2.14
C LYS A 208 -10.70 -11.83 -1.45
N LEU A 209 -10.97 -11.88 -0.15
CA LEU A 209 -11.13 -10.70 0.70
C LEU A 209 -10.28 -10.86 1.96
N ALA A 210 -10.05 -9.75 2.65
CA ALA A 210 -9.23 -9.70 3.85
C ALA A 210 -10.08 -9.92 5.11
N PHE A 211 -10.28 -11.16 5.51
CA PHE A 211 -10.99 -11.47 6.76
C PHE A 211 -10.48 -12.77 7.41
N ALA A 212 -10.59 -12.85 8.74
CA ALA A 212 -10.27 -14.04 9.51
C ALA A 212 -11.54 -14.63 10.14
N SER A 213 -12.19 -15.54 9.43
CA SER A 213 -13.39 -16.23 9.89
C SER A 213 -13.17 -17.72 10.08
N GLY A 214 -14.01 -18.35 10.91
CA GLY A 214 -13.94 -19.76 11.23
C GLY A 214 -12.99 -20.06 12.39
N LYS A 215 -13.55 -20.20 13.60
CA LYS A 215 -12.78 -20.59 14.80
C LYS A 215 -11.93 -21.85 14.55
N GLY A 216 -10.65 -21.77 14.90
CA GLY A 216 -9.67 -22.83 14.71
C GLY A 216 -8.97 -22.82 13.35
N ASN A 217 -9.39 -21.98 12.41
CA ASN A 217 -8.65 -21.74 11.19
C ASN A 217 -7.26 -21.18 11.51
N LYS A 218 -6.27 -21.60 10.72
CA LYS A 218 -4.87 -21.27 10.96
C LYS A 218 -4.46 -20.01 10.22
N VAL A 219 -3.61 -19.22 10.86
CA VAL A 219 -3.01 -18.01 10.28
C VAL A 219 -1.63 -18.39 9.77
N MET A 220 -1.47 -18.29 8.44
CA MET A 220 -0.27 -18.70 7.72
C MET A 220 0.46 -17.48 7.19
N LEU A 221 1.69 -17.24 7.65
CA LEU A 221 2.60 -16.25 7.10
C LEU A 221 3.49 -16.91 6.06
N PHE A 222 3.56 -16.36 4.85
CA PHE A 222 4.38 -16.92 3.78
C PHE A 222 4.99 -15.84 2.89
N GLY A 223 6.07 -16.19 2.20
CA GLY A 223 6.89 -15.26 1.42
C GLY A 223 8.29 -15.10 1.98
N SER A 224 8.84 -13.92 1.90
CA SER A 224 10.17 -13.58 2.42
C SER A 224 10.21 -13.60 3.95
N ARG A 225 11.43 -13.75 4.50
CA ARG A 225 11.62 -13.71 5.96
C ARG A 225 11.58 -12.28 6.49
N THR A 226 11.04 -12.10 7.68
CA THR A 226 10.94 -10.82 8.38
C THR A 226 12.31 -10.32 8.84
N GLY A 227 12.66 -9.10 8.48
CA GLY A 227 13.87 -8.38 8.89
C GLY A 227 13.56 -7.02 9.52
N LEU A 228 14.56 -6.16 9.59
CA LEU A 228 14.44 -4.81 10.19
C LEU A 228 14.08 -3.72 9.15
N ASP A 229 13.53 -4.08 8.00
CA ASP A 229 13.24 -3.15 6.91
C ASP A 229 12.03 -2.28 7.23
N GLY A 230 12.08 -1.02 6.86
CA GLY A 230 10.95 -0.09 6.88
C GLY A 230 10.44 0.27 8.28
N ILE A 231 11.07 -0.20 9.35
CA ILE A 231 10.60 0.08 10.72
C ILE A 231 10.52 1.58 10.95
N GLY A 232 9.33 2.07 11.28
CA GLY A 232 9.03 3.48 11.40
C GLY A 232 8.82 4.21 10.06
N GLY A 233 8.85 3.51 8.93
CA GLY A 233 8.63 4.09 7.61
C GLY A 233 7.28 4.80 7.51
N VAL A 234 6.22 4.13 7.86
CA VAL A 234 4.84 4.67 7.83
C VAL A 234 4.63 5.82 8.82
N SER A 235 5.17 5.72 10.03
CA SER A 235 4.97 6.73 11.06
C SER A 235 5.90 7.94 10.92
N VAL A 236 7.12 7.74 10.45
CA VAL A 236 8.16 8.78 10.37
C VAL A 236 8.26 9.39 8.98
N LEU A 237 8.26 8.56 7.92
CA LEU A 237 8.48 9.05 6.56
C LEU A 237 7.22 9.60 5.89
N ALA A 238 6.04 9.14 6.26
CA ALA A 238 4.80 9.60 5.63
C ALA A 238 4.38 11.03 6.05
N SER A 239 5.00 11.58 7.08
CA SER A 239 4.60 12.87 7.67
C SER A 239 5.68 13.95 7.63
N ASP A 240 6.93 13.60 7.24
CA ASP A 240 8.06 14.53 7.28
C ASP A 240 8.24 15.32 5.99
N THR A 241 8.56 16.60 6.13
CA THR A 241 9.12 17.42 5.07
C THR A 241 10.65 17.41 5.23
N PHE A 242 11.37 16.96 4.20
CA PHE A 242 12.83 16.94 4.26
C PHE A 242 13.40 18.34 4.06
N GLU A 243 14.00 18.89 5.11
CA GLU A 243 14.86 20.06 5.01
C GLU A 243 16.25 19.67 4.50
N ASP A 244 16.87 20.56 3.70
CA ASP A 244 18.23 20.36 3.19
C ASP A 244 19.22 20.14 4.35
N GLY A 245 19.82 18.95 4.44
CA GLY A 245 20.85 18.60 5.41
C GLY A 245 20.41 17.65 6.54
N ALA A 246 19.18 17.15 6.55
CA ALA A 246 18.74 16.15 7.53
C ALA A 246 19.49 14.82 7.36
N GLU A 247 19.92 14.19 8.46
CA GLU A 247 20.53 12.85 8.44
C GLU A 247 19.53 11.82 7.88
N ARG A 248 19.97 11.08 6.86
CA ARG A 248 19.15 10.02 6.24
C ARG A 248 19.01 8.83 7.20
N LYS A 249 17.81 8.56 7.64
CA LYS A 249 17.48 7.34 8.41
C LYS A 249 17.32 6.16 7.44
N LEU A 250 18.42 5.56 7.00
CA LEU A 250 18.47 4.43 6.06
C LEU A 250 17.67 3.18 6.52
N PRO A 251 17.57 2.81 7.82
CA PRO A 251 16.77 1.66 8.25
C PRO A 251 15.27 1.75 7.94
N ALA A 252 14.74 2.95 7.71
CA ALA A 252 13.33 3.18 7.39
C ALA A 252 12.99 2.88 5.91
N VAL A 253 13.96 2.52 5.07
CA VAL A 253 13.74 2.19 3.66
C VAL A 253 13.51 0.69 3.50
N GLN A 254 12.45 0.35 2.80
CA GLN A 254 12.15 -1.01 2.37
C GLN A 254 13.09 -1.44 1.24
N VAL A 255 13.35 -2.74 1.13
CA VAL A 255 14.14 -3.34 0.05
C VAL A 255 13.28 -4.36 -0.68
N GLY A 256 13.09 -4.16 -1.99
CA GLY A 256 12.28 -5.03 -2.82
C GLY A 256 13.11 -6.11 -3.52
N ASP A 257 12.58 -7.33 -3.57
CA ASP A 257 13.10 -8.46 -4.34
C ASP A 257 12.04 -8.90 -5.38
N PRO A 258 12.14 -8.39 -6.62
CA PRO A 258 11.15 -8.71 -7.65
C PRO A 258 11.15 -10.18 -8.07
N PHE A 259 12.24 -10.93 -7.83
CA PHE A 259 12.24 -12.37 -8.08
C PHE A 259 11.40 -13.10 -7.04
N ALA A 260 11.55 -12.78 -5.77
CA ALA A 260 10.71 -13.33 -4.69
C ALA A 260 9.24 -13.01 -4.91
N GLU A 261 8.92 -11.76 -5.31
CA GLU A 261 7.56 -11.34 -5.65
C GLU A 261 6.98 -12.15 -6.83
N LYS A 262 7.78 -12.37 -7.88
CA LYS A 262 7.36 -13.17 -9.03
C LYS A 262 7.00 -14.60 -8.64
N VAL A 263 7.80 -15.21 -7.81
CA VAL A 263 7.54 -16.57 -7.29
C VAL A 263 6.29 -16.56 -6.39
N LEU A 264 6.14 -15.53 -5.57
CA LEU A 264 4.99 -15.36 -4.68
C LEU A 264 3.67 -15.22 -5.46
N ILE A 265 3.67 -14.49 -6.60
CA ILE A 265 2.51 -14.40 -7.51
C ILE A 265 2.04 -15.79 -7.93
N GLU A 266 2.95 -16.62 -8.44
CA GLU A 266 2.57 -17.94 -8.93
C GLU A 266 2.12 -18.88 -7.79
N CYS A 267 2.78 -18.79 -6.63
CA CYS A 267 2.37 -19.51 -5.42
C CYS A 267 0.94 -19.12 -4.98
N CYS A 268 0.62 -17.83 -4.90
CA CYS A 268 -0.72 -17.36 -4.54
C CYS A 268 -1.79 -17.86 -5.50
N LEU A 269 -1.53 -17.80 -6.81
CA LEU A 269 -2.49 -18.27 -7.81
C LEU A 269 -2.74 -19.78 -7.72
N ASP A 270 -1.72 -20.58 -7.44
CA ASP A 270 -1.89 -22.02 -7.20
C ASP A 270 -2.68 -22.30 -5.90
N LEU A 271 -2.46 -21.50 -4.85
CA LEU A 271 -3.24 -21.58 -3.61
C LEU A 271 -4.73 -21.26 -3.84
N TYR A 272 -5.03 -20.26 -4.66
CA TYR A 272 -6.41 -19.91 -5.02
C TYR A 272 -7.08 -21.00 -5.85
N HIS A 273 -6.43 -21.48 -6.89
CA HIS A 273 -6.93 -22.58 -7.70
C HIS A 273 -7.16 -23.88 -6.91
N ALA A 274 -6.35 -24.10 -5.87
CA ALA A 274 -6.53 -25.25 -4.96
C ALA A 274 -7.68 -25.03 -3.96
N GLY A 275 -8.25 -23.83 -3.85
CA GLY A 275 -9.36 -23.51 -2.94
C GLY A 275 -9.01 -23.59 -1.46
N VAL A 276 -7.74 -23.40 -1.09
CA VAL A 276 -7.26 -23.61 0.29
C VAL A 276 -7.24 -22.31 1.12
N VAL A 277 -7.48 -21.14 0.52
CA VAL A 277 -7.45 -19.84 1.17
C VAL A 277 -8.86 -19.40 1.53
N VAL A 278 -9.10 -19.12 2.82
CA VAL A 278 -10.35 -18.57 3.36
C VAL A 278 -10.35 -17.05 3.25
N GLY A 279 -9.30 -16.39 3.75
CA GLY A 279 -9.06 -14.96 3.65
C GLY A 279 -7.58 -14.69 3.50
N ILE A 280 -7.20 -13.52 3.00
CA ILE A 280 -5.80 -13.19 2.75
C ILE A 280 -5.57 -11.69 2.82
N GLN A 281 -4.39 -11.30 3.32
CA GLN A 281 -3.90 -9.94 3.40
C GLN A 281 -2.45 -9.90 2.95
N ASP A 282 -2.02 -8.86 2.27
CA ASP A 282 -0.60 -8.61 2.03
C ASP A 282 0.07 -7.96 3.25
N LEU A 283 1.39 -7.93 3.26
CA LEU A 283 2.17 -7.20 4.23
C LEU A 283 2.94 -6.08 3.51
N GLY A 284 2.33 -4.92 3.49
CA GLY A 284 2.92 -3.67 3.02
C GLY A 284 3.37 -2.78 4.18
N GLY A 285 2.84 -1.55 4.23
CA GLY A 285 3.03 -0.65 5.35
C GLY A 285 2.50 -1.23 6.66
N ALA A 286 3.19 -0.96 7.76
CA ALA A 286 2.90 -1.50 9.10
C ALA A 286 2.97 -3.04 9.23
N GLY A 287 3.33 -3.78 8.19
CA GLY A 287 3.68 -5.19 8.24
C GLY A 287 2.64 -6.10 8.93
N LEU A 288 3.10 -6.92 9.90
CA LEU A 288 2.22 -7.83 10.64
C LEU A 288 1.21 -7.10 11.54
N ALA A 289 1.52 -5.88 12.01
CA ALA A 289 0.57 -5.09 12.80
C ALA A 289 -0.68 -4.79 11.98
N CYS A 290 -0.53 -4.38 10.72
CA CYS A 290 -1.64 -4.17 9.78
C CYS A 290 -2.35 -5.48 9.45
N ALA A 291 -1.64 -6.45 8.88
CA ALA A 291 -2.25 -7.68 8.37
C ALA A 291 -3.03 -8.45 9.45
N THR A 292 -2.52 -8.55 10.68
CA THR A 292 -3.20 -9.29 11.75
C THR A 292 -4.39 -8.54 12.34
N SER A 293 -4.28 -7.21 12.51
CA SER A 293 -5.39 -6.41 13.05
C SER A 293 -6.55 -6.29 12.07
N GLU A 294 -6.28 -6.08 10.78
CA GLU A 294 -7.31 -5.97 9.75
C GLU A 294 -8.02 -7.31 9.51
N LEU A 295 -7.28 -8.41 9.36
CA LEU A 295 -7.86 -9.74 9.23
C LEU A 295 -8.76 -10.09 10.43
N ALA A 296 -8.31 -9.79 11.65
CA ALA A 296 -9.08 -10.06 12.87
C ALA A 296 -10.31 -9.14 12.96
N ALA A 297 -10.18 -7.85 12.64
CA ALA A 297 -11.26 -6.87 12.71
C ALA A 297 -12.40 -7.18 11.72
N ALA A 298 -12.07 -7.60 10.50
CA ALA A 298 -13.04 -7.96 9.47
C ALA A 298 -13.60 -9.39 9.62
N GLY A 299 -13.12 -10.18 10.59
CA GLY A 299 -13.51 -11.58 10.79
C GLY A 299 -14.71 -11.78 11.73
N ASP A 300 -15.08 -13.05 11.94
CA ASP A 300 -16.18 -13.47 12.84
C ASP A 300 -15.73 -13.55 14.30
N GLY A 301 -14.45 -13.49 14.61
CA GLY A 301 -13.90 -13.72 15.92
C GLY A 301 -12.55 -13.05 16.14
N GLY A 302 -11.94 -13.38 17.28
CA GLY A 302 -10.60 -12.92 17.61
C GLY A 302 -9.51 -13.69 16.87
N MET A 303 -8.27 -13.33 17.17
CA MET A 303 -7.10 -14.01 16.64
C MET A 303 -6.03 -14.14 17.72
N GLU A 304 -5.38 -15.29 17.78
CA GLU A 304 -4.17 -15.47 18.58
C GLU A 304 -2.97 -15.70 17.67
N VAL A 305 -1.89 -14.92 17.85
CA VAL A 305 -0.66 -14.97 17.06
C VAL A 305 0.53 -15.23 17.96
N ASN A 306 1.45 -16.10 17.55
CA ASN A 306 2.71 -16.35 18.23
C ASN A 306 3.89 -15.87 17.36
N LEU A 307 4.55 -14.80 17.78
CA LEU A 307 5.69 -14.21 17.06
C LEU A 307 6.93 -15.11 17.05
N ASP A 308 7.01 -16.09 17.97
CA ASP A 308 8.11 -17.07 17.98
C ASP A 308 8.13 -17.96 16.73
N ASN A 309 6.97 -18.07 16.06
CA ASN A 309 6.81 -18.82 14.83
C ASN A 309 7.09 -18.00 13.55
N VAL A 310 7.28 -16.69 13.66
CA VAL A 310 7.56 -15.83 12.51
C VAL A 310 8.97 -16.12 11.97
N PRO A 311 9.13 -16.45 10.67
CA PRO A 311 10.44 -16.67 10.07
C PRO A 311 11.25 -15.38 10.03
N LEU A 312 12.26 -15.26 10.88
CA LEU A 312 13.11 -14.09 10.99
C LEU A 312 14.40 -14.25 10.17
N ARG A 313 14.88 -13.14 9.55
CA ARG A 313 16.23 -13.06 8.99
C ARG A 313 17.18 -12.20 9.84
N ALA A 314 16.65 -11.37 10.72
CA ALA A 314 17.42 -10.66 11.73
C ALA A 314 17.33 -11.38 13.07
N LYS A 315 18.39 -11.27 13.89
CA LYS A 315 18.44 -11.85 15.22
C LYS A 315 17.96 -10.85 16.27
N ASP A 316 17.47 -11.36 17.37
CA ASP A 316 17.15 -10.58 18.57
C ASP A 316 16.15 -9.43 18.33
N MET A 317 15.21 -9.61 17.37
CA MET A 317 14.13 -8.66 17.14
C MET A 317 13.16 -8.64 18.32
N THR A 318 12.75 -7.44 18.72
CA THR A 318 11.68 -7.23 19.70
C THR A 318 10.31 -7.55 19.12
N ALA A 319 9.29 -7.74 19.95
CA ALA A 319 7.91 -7.91 19.49
C ALA A 319 7.44 -6.71 18.63
N ALA A 320 7.74 -5.48 19.07
CA ALA A 320 7.42 -4.26 18.31
C ALA A 320 8.09 -4.23 16.94
N GLU A 321 9.38 -4.60 16.84
CA GLU A 321 10.11 -4.65 15.56
C GLU A 321 9.56 -5.73 14.62
N ILE A 322 9.17 -6.91 15.13
CA ILE A 322 8.58 -7.97 14.31
C ILE A 322 7.23 -7.52 13.76
N LEU A 323 6.41 -6.85 14.57
CA LEU A 323 5.07 -6.38 14.18
C LEU A 323 5.14 -5.22 13.19
N ALA A 324 6.03 -4.26 13.43
CA ALA A 324 6.16 -3.06 12.59
C ALA A 324 7.12 -3.23 11.39
N SER A 325 7.74 -4.40 11.23
CA SER A 325 8.62 -4.66 10.08
C SER A 325 7.85 -4.59 8.77
N GLU A 326 8.34 -3.79 7.83
CA GLU A 326 7.79 -3.64 6.48
C GLU A 326 8.61 -4.43 5.43
N SER A 327 9.23 -5.56 5.85
CA SER A 327 9.87 -6.46 4.91
C SER A 327 8.89 -6.86 3.82
N GLN A 328 9.31 -6.71 2.58
CA GLN A 328 8.46 -6.88 1.40
C GLN A 328 8.25 -8.36 1.04
N GLU A 329 7.44 -8.63 0.04
CA GLU A 329 7.18 -9.96 -0.54
C GLU A 329 6.66 -10.97 0.52
N ARG A 330 5.72 -10.52 1.36
CA ARG A 330 5.05 -11.35 2.37
C ARG A 330 3.54 -11.25 2.26
N MET A 331 2.86 -12.37 2.54
CA MET A 331 1.41 -12.49 2.60
C MET A 331 0.99 -13.21 3.88
N CYS A 332 -0.20 -12.90 4.38
CA CYS A 332 -0.82 -13.57 5.52
C CYS A 332 -2.18 -14.16 5.11
N ALA A 333 -2.34 -15.47 5.20
CA ALA A 333 -3.56 -16.17 4.80
C ALA A 333 -4.23 -16.88 5.98
N VAL A 334 -5.56 -16.94 5.93
CA VAL A 334 -6.39 -17.75 6.82
C VAL A 334 -6.74 -19.05 6.09
N VAL A 335 -6.46 -20.19 6.72
CA VAL A 335 -6.57 -21.51 6.10
C VAL A 335 -7.27 -22.46 7.05
N SER A 336 -8.22 -23.25 6.56
CA SER A 336 -8.87 -24.27 7.39
C SER A 336 -7.89 -25.37 7.81
N PRO A 337 -8.04 -25.98 9.00
CA PRO A 337 -7.07 -26.97 9.50
C PRO A 337 -6.81 -28.15 8.56
N GLU A 338 -7.83 -28.59 7.85
CA GLU A 338 -7.74 -29.68 6.86
C GLU A 338 -6.92 -29.33 5.63
N ASN A 339 -6.78 -28.05 5.32
CA ASN A 339 -6.09 -27.55 4.12
C ASN A 339 -4.63 -27.10 4.41
N VAL A 340 -4.19 -27.08 5.68
CA VAL A 340 -2.85 -26.58 6.05
C VAL A 340 -1.73 -27.35 5.35
N GLU A 341 -1.80 -28.67 5.32
CA GLU A 341 -0.77 -29.48 4.66
C GLU A 341 -0.73 -29.23 3.14
N LYS A 342 -1.90 -29.09 2.51
CA LYS A 342 -1.97 -28.76 1.09
C LYS A 342 -1.40 -27.36 0.79
N PHE A 343 -1.67 -26.40 1.67
CA PHE A 343 -1.09 -25.06 1.60
C PHE A 343 0.46 -25.13 1.68
N ARG A 344 0.99 -25.88 2.65
CA ARG A 344 2.45 -26.09 2.80
C ARG A 344 3.09 -26.77 1.59
N GLU A 345 2.43 -27.77 1.00
CA GLU A 345 2.90 -28.45 -0.20
C GLU A 345 3.04 -27.46 -1.39
N ILE A 346 2.07 -26.58 -1.58
CA ILE A 346 2.10 -25.57 -2.65
C ILE A 346 3.23 -24.56 -2.38
N CYS A 347 3.35 -24.03 -1.17
CA CYS A 347 4.46 -23.15 -0.82
C CYS A 347 5.82 -23.82 -1.04
N ALA A 348 5.96 -25.08 -0.65
CA ALA A 348 7.20 -25.86 -0.86
C ALA A 348 7.49 -26.12 -2.34
N HIS A 349 6.46 -26.30 -3.18
CA HIS A 349 6.62 -26.43 -4.64
C HIS A 349 7.28 -25.19 -5.27
N TRP A 350 6.92 -24.02 -4.78
CA TRP A 350 7.45 -22.74 -5.23
C TRP A 350 8.69 -22.26 -4.45
N ASP A 351 9.21 -23.07 -3.53
CA ASP A 351 10.31 -22.70 -2.60
C ASP A 351 10.00 -21.42 -1.77
N VAL A 352 8.73 -21.23 -1.43
CA VAL A 352 8.24 -20.11 -0.62
C VAL A 352 8.28 -20.50 0.84
N THR A 353 8.95 -19.71 1.68
CA THR A 353 8.93 -19.90 3.14
C THR A 353 7.49 -19.76 3.64
N CYS A 354 7.05 -20.70 4.50
CA CYS A 354 5.71 -20.72 5.06
C CYS A 354 5.75 -21.14 6.53
N ALA A 355 4.98 -20.44 7.37
CA ALA A 355 4.87 -20.73 8.80
C ALA A 355 3.44 -20.53 9.30
N GLU A 356 2.97 -21.43 10.15
CA GLU A 356 1.75 -21.23 10.94
C GLU A 356 2.10 -20.36 12.15
N ILE A 357 1.58 -19.14 12.15
CA ILE A 357 1.87 -18.14 13.17
C ILE A 357 0.75 -17.97 14.19
N GLY A 358 -0.43 -18.54 13.95
CA GLY A 358 -1.56 -18.36 14.85
C GLY A 358 -2.83 -19.06 14.40
N GLU A 359 -3.91 -18.71 15.07
CA GLU A 359 -5.25 -19.25 14.78
C GLU A 359 -6.36 -18.23 15.05
N VAL A 360 -7.49 -18.40 14.38
CA VAL A 360 -8.72 -17.66 14.62
C VAL A 360 -9.38 -18.16 15.88
N THR A 361 -9.69 -17.26 16.82
CA THR A 361 -10.28 -17.57 18.13
C THR A 361 -11.68 -16.96 18.26
N GLU A 362 -12.38 -17.30 19.33
CA GLU A 362 -13.64 -16.64 19.69
C GLU A 362 -13.40 -15.26 20.30
N GLY A 363 -14.36 -14.35 20.12
CA GLY A 363 -14.29 -13.00 20.68
C GLY A 363 -13.86 -11.98 19.63
N ASN A 364 -13.34 -10.82 20.08
CA ASN A 364 -12.93 -9.73 19.21
C ASN A 364 -11.53 -9.20 19.55
N HIS A 365 -10.78 -9.93 20.33
CA HIS A 365 -9.42 -9.55 20.72
C HIS A 365 -8.38 -10.16 19.80
N LEU A 366 -7.41 -9.34 19.43
CA LEU A 366 -6.13 -9.77 18.89
C LEU A 366 -5.18 -9.99 20.07
N VAL A 367 -4.80 -11.25 20.29
CA VAL A 367 -3.85 -11.63 21.32
C VAL A 367 -2.54 -12.05 20.66
N ILE A 368 -1.43 -11.39 21.00
CA ILE A 368 -0.12 -11.71 20.44
C ILE A 368 0.84 -12.12 21.55
N ARG A 369 1.54 -13.23 21.29
CA ARG A 369 2.56 -13.78 22.21
C ARG A 369 3.95 -13.66 21.61
N HIS A 370 4.91 -13.41 22.48
CA HIS A 370 6.33 -13.48 22.17
C HIS A 370 7.09 -14.06 23.36
N GLN A 371 7.93 -15.06 23.12
CA GLN A 371 8.67 -15.81 24.15
C GLN A 371 7.76 -16.39 25.25
N GLY A 372 6.56 -16.82 24.85
CA GLY A 372 5.55 -17.40 25.74
C GLY A 372 4.72 -16.38 26.53
N GLU A 373 5.06 -15.08 26.48
CA GLU A 373 4.37 -13.99 27.19
C GLU A 373 3.38 -13.26 26.28
N VAL A 374 2.30 -12.73 26.85
CA VAL A 374 1.34 -11.88 26.11
C VAL A 374 1.89 -10.47 26.00
N VAL A 375 2.14 -10.04 24.78
CA VAL A 375 2.68 -8.72 24.45
C VAL A 375 1.63 -7.78 23.83
N VAL A 376 0.52 -8.33 23.30
CA VAL A 376 -0.65 -7.59 22.82
C VAL A 376 -1.91 -8.31 23.30
N ASP A 377 -2.87 -7.56 23.83
CA ASP A 377 -4.22 -8.00 24.13
C ASP A 377 -5.17 -6.80 24.01
N ALA A 378 -5.72 -6.63 22.81
CA ALA A 378 -6.55 -5.48 22.46
C ALA A 378 -7.69 -5.88 21.50
N PRO A 379 -8.85 -5.18 21.55
CA PRO A 379 -9.88 -5.37 20.55
C PRO A 379 -9.35 -5.00 19.16
N ALA A 380 -9.38 -5.94 18.21
CA ALA A 380 -8.77 -5.77 16.88
C ALA A 380 -9.32 -4.56 16.12
N GLY A 381 -10.64 -4.33 16.17
CA GLY A 381 -11.29 -3.19 15.52
C GLY A 381 -10.79 -1.83 16.00
N THR A 382 -10.36 -1.73 17.27
CA THR A 382 -9.82 -0.46 17.79
C THR A 382 -8.46 -0.12 17.21
N ILE A 383 -7.70 -1.11 16.77
CA ILE A 383 -6.41 -0.94 16.11
C ILE A 383 -6.63 -0.61 14.62
N ALA A 384 -7.46 -1.42 13.93
CA ALA A 384 -7.63 -1.34 12.47
C ALA A 384 -8.60 -0.24 12.02
N ASP A 385 -9.81 -0.17 12.59
CA ASP A 385 -10.94 0.57 12.01
C ASP A 385 -11.30 1.83 12.78
N GLU A 386 -11.09 1.83 14.10
CA GLU A 386 -11.59 2.85 15.02
C GLU A 386 -10.55 3.94 15.34
N ALA A 387 -9.65 4.23 14.40
CA ALA A 387 -8.72 5.35 14.55
C ALA A 387 -9.48 6.67 14.74
N PRO A 388 -8.89 7.68 15.39
CA PRO A 388 -9.48 9.00 15.50
C PRO A 388 -9.83 9.57 14.11
N GLU A 389 -10.97 10.25 14.01
CA GLU A 389 -11.34 11.01 12.82
C GLU A 389 -11.31 12.50 13.14
N TYR A 390 -10.66 13.29 12.29
CA TYR A 390 -10.55 14.72 12.48
C TYR A 390 -11.35 15.48 11.42
N ASP A 391 -12.23 16.37 11.87
CA ASP A 391 -12.83 17.38 11.00
C ASP A 391 -11.88 18.57 10.90
N ARG A 392 -11.06 18.58 9.83
CA ARG A 392 -10.08 19.65 9.61
C ARG A 392 -10.77 20.90 9.09
N PRO A 393 -10.52 22.07 9.68
CA PRO A 393 -11.09 23.30 9.19
C PRO A 393 -10.58 23.62 7.79
N TYR A 394 -11.47 23.98 6.90
CA TYR A 394 -11.13 24.41 5.54
C TYR A 394 -11.90 25.68 5.17
N ALA A 395 -11.34 26.46 4.28
CA ALA A 395 -11.97 27.66 3.75
C ALA A 395 -11.66 27.83 2.27
N ARG A 396 -12.63 28.36 1.55
CA ARG A 396 -12.42 28.73 0.14
C ARG A 396 -11.40 29.88 0.08
N PRO A 397 -10.31 29.75 -0.71
CA PRO A 397 -9.33 30.82 -0.87
C PRO A 397 -9.94 32.05 -1.56
N GLU A 398 -9.67 33.25 -1.06
CA GLU A 398 -10.19 34.51 -1.61
C GLU A 398 -9.77 34.72 -3.07
N TRP A 399 -8.58 34.25 -3.45
CA TRP A 399 -8.07 34.39 -4.82
C TRP A 399 -8.88 33.60 -5.87
N GLN A 400 -9.69 32.61 -5.48
CA GLN A 400 -10.57 31.89 -6.42
C GLN A 400 -11.61 32.81 -7.05
N ASP A 401 -12.12 33.81 -6.33
CA ASP A 401 -13.07 34.77 -6.86
C ASP A 401 -12.43 35.70 -7.87
N GLU A 402 -11.13 35.95 -7.76
CA GLU A 402 -10.37 36.72 -8.75
C GLU A 402 -10.11 35.92 -10.04
N LEU A 403 -9.89 34.60 -9.91
CA LEU A 403 -9.73 33.68 -11.06
C LEU A 403 -10.98 33.69 -11.96
N GLN A 404 -12.17 33.74 -11.38
CA GLN A 404 -13.42 33.79 -12.15
C GLN A 404 -13.51 35.03 -13.04
N LYS A 405 -12.77 36.08 -12.74
CA LYS A 405 -12.71 37.32 -13.51
C LYS A 405 -11.61 37.31 -14.57
N TYR A 406 -10.74 36.29 -14.59
CA TYR A 406 -9.62 36.20 -15.51
C TYR A 406 -10.09 35.90 -16.94
N GLN A 407 -9.78 36.78 -17.87
CA GLN A 407 -10.22 36.67 -19.26
C GLN A 407 -9.13 36.20 -20.24
N GLY A 408 -8.07 35.59 -19.74
CA GLY A 408 -7.05 34.95 -20.57
C GLY A 408 -6.38 35.92 -21.59
N THR A 409 -5.60 36.86 -21.12
CA THR A 409 -4.89 37.79 -22.05
C THR A 409 -3.42 37.37 -22.19
N ASP A 410 -3.15 36.26 -22.87
CA ASP A 410 -1.78 36.00 -23.32
C ASP A 410 -1.48 36.88 -24.55
N LYS A 411 -0.62 37.85 -24.36
CA LYS A 411 -0.23 38.80 -25.41
C LYS A 411 1.00 38.37 -26.21
N ARG A 412 1.50 37.14 -25.97
CA ARG A 412 2.67 36.62 -26.68
C ARG A 412 2.36 36.39 -28.16
N GLY A 413 3.36 36.65 -29.00
CA GLY A 413 3.27 36.34 -30.42
C GLY A 413 3.33 34.82 -30.66
N LEU A 414 2.83 34.34 -31.79
CA LEU A 414 2.80 32.93 -32.18
C LEU A 414 4.18 32.28 -32.09
N VAL A 415 5.23 32.96 -32.60
CA VAL A 415 6.60 32.41 -32.58
C VAL A 415 7.14 32.26 -31.16
N GLU A 416 6.92 33.25 -30.30
CA GLU A 416 7.33 33.19 -28.90
C GLU A 416 6.59 32.07 -28.15
N SER A 417 5.28 31.94 -28.37
CA SER A 417 4.47 30.87 -27.79
C SER A 417 4.96 29.49 -28.23
N LEU A 418 5.24 29.32 -29.54
CA LEU A 418 5.78 28.07 -30.08
C LEU A 418 7.15 27.75 -29.48
N GLN A 419 8.07 28.72 -29.41
CA GLN A 419 9.39 28.52 -28.81
C GLN A 419 9.28 28.08 -27.33
N LYS A 420 8.39 28.71 -26.58
CA LYS A 420 8.16 28.37 -25.17
C LYS A 420 7.56 26.95 -25.00
N LEU A 421 6.64 26.57 -25.86
CA LEU A 421 6.03 25.24 -25.83
C LEU A 421 7.05 24.14 -26.17
N VAL A 422 7.77 24.27 -27.29
CA VAL A 422 8.73 23.24 -27.74
C VAL A 422 9.96 23.12 -26.82
N SER A 423 10.26 24.15 -26.05
CA SER A 423 11.33 24.15 -25.06
C SER A 423 10.87 23.71 -23.65
N SER A 424 9.58 23.47 -23.47
CA SER A 424 9.03 23.08 -22.18
C SER A 424 9.37 21.64 -21.84
N PRO A 425 9.97 21.35 -20.67
CA PRO A 425 10.16 19.97 -20.20
C PRO A 425 8.87 19.17 -20.10
N ALA A 426 7.73 19.83 -19.91
CA ALA A 426 6.41 19.17 -19.86
C ALA A 426 5.99 18.57 -21.21
N LEU A 427 6.55 19.04 -22.33
CA LEU A 427 6.21 18.59 -23.68
C LEU A 427 7.34 17.82 -24.39
N CYS A 428 8.45 17.55 -23.71
CA CYS A 428 9.53 16.76 -24.32
C CYS A 428 9.15 15.28 -24.42
N SER A 429 9.86 14.53 -25.29
CA SER A 429 9.72 13.06 -25.37
C SER A 429 10.00 12.41 -24.00
N ARG A 430 9.27 11.36 -23.70
CA ARG A 430 9.47 10.49 -22.53
C ARG A 430 10.20 9.19 -22.89
N ASP A 431 10.79 9.10 -24.08
CA ASP A 431 11.49 7.90 -24.53
C ASP A 431 12.58 7.42 -23.56
N PHE A 432 13.26 8.35 -22.86
CA PHE A 432 14.27 8.01 -21.87
C PHE A 432 13.70 7.25 -20.66
N ILE A 433 12.41 7.41 -20.35
CA ILE A 433 11.66 6.66 -19.35
C ILE A 433 11.16 5.36 -19.98
N MET A 434 10.33 5.48 -21.01
CA MET A 434 9.58 4.37 -21.61
C MET A 434 10.47 3.29 -22.21
N ASN A 435 11.68 3.62 -22.66
CA ASN A 435 12.63 2.63 -23.19
C ASN A 435 13.27 1.75 -22.09
N GLN A 436 13.05 2.05 -20.82
CA GLN A 436 13.45 1.21 -19.69
C GLN A 436 12.40 0.17 -19.30
N TYR A 437 11.18 0.31 -19.84
CA TYR A 437 10.03 -0.51 -19.48
C TYR A 437 9.72 -1.54 -20.57
N ASP A 438 9.49 -2.79 -20.14
CA ASP A 438 8.86 -3.80 -20.98
C ASP A 438 7.38 -3.42 -21.18
N ARG A 439 6.96 -3.32 -22.44
CA ARG A 439 5.60 -2.86 -22.78
C ARG A 439 4.73 -3.95 -23.38
N TYR A 440 5.37 -4.97 -23.96
CA TYR A 440 4.71 -6.04 -24.70
C TYR A 440 5.03 -7.42 -24.15
N VAL A 441 5.69 -7.50 -23.02
CA VAL A 441 5.92 -8.76 -22.31
C VAL A 441 4.57 -9.45 -22.04
N ARG A 442 4.52 -10.78 -22.12
CA ARG A 442 3.33 -11.62 -22.11
C ARG A 442 2.48 -11.61 -23.39
N GLY A 443 2.68 -10.70 -24.33
CA GLY A 443 2.01 -10.67 -25.63
C GLY A 443 0.53 -10.26 -25.61
N ASN A 444 0.03 -9.72 -24.49
CA ASN A 444 -1.38 -9.31 -24.35
C ASN A 444 -1.59 -7.79 -24.47
N THR A 445 -0.54 -7.01 -24.61
CA THR A 445 -0.65 -5.56 -24.85
C THR A 445 -1.05 -5.30 -26.29
N VAL A 446 -2.23 -4.71 -26.49
CA VAL A 446 -2.75 -4.31 -27.81
C VAL A 446 -2.26 -2.93 -28.18
N GLN A 447 -2.25 -2.01 -27.20
CA GLN A 447 -1.83 -0.63 -27.35
C GLN A 447 -1.11 -0.16 -26.09
N SER A 448 -0.04 0.57 -26.26
CA SER A 448 0.76 1.16 -25.21
C SER A 448 1.02 2.64 -25.51
N HIS A 449 2.11 3.24 -25.03
CA HIS A 449 2.45 4.65 -25.15
C HIS A 449 2.37 5.20 -26.61
N HIS A 450 2.33 6.49 -26.72
CA HIS A 450 1.87 7.32 -27.83
C HIS A 450 0.35 7.26 -28.08
N ALA A 451 -0.41 6.80 -27.10
CA ALA A 451 -1.86 6.77 -27.08
C ALA A 451 -2.37 7.25 -25.72
N ASP A 452 -3.63 7.64 -25.66
CA ASP A 452 -4.25 8.19 -24.45
C ASP A 452 -4.61 7.11 -23.42
N ALA A 453 -4.57 5.84 -23.80
CA ALA A 453 -4.79 4.69 -22.91
C ALA A 453 -3.90 3.53 -23.29
N GLY A 454 -3.51 2.74 -22.28
CA GLY A 454 -3.00 1.39 -22.46
C GLY A 454 -4.15 0.42 -22.68
N VAL A 455 -4.05 -0.48 -23.65
CA VAL A 455 -5.08 -1.49 -23.95
C VAL A 455 -4.50 -2.89 -23.85
N LEU A 456 -5.14 -3.73 -23.05
CA LEU A 456 -4.77 -5.11 -22.80
C LEU A 456 -5.86 -6.05 -23.27
N ARG A 457 -5.50 -7.14 -23.93
CA ARG A 457 -6.38 -8.27 -24.16
C ARG A 457 -6.35 -9.17 -22.91
N ILE A 458 -7.50 -9.49 -22.35
CA ILE A 458 -7.65 -10.32 -21.16
C ILE A 458 -8.17 -11.72 -21.46
N ASP A 459 -8.83 -11.88 -22.60
CA ASP A 459 -9.38 -13.16 -23.07
C ASP A 459 -9.07 -13.34 -24.55
N GLU A 460 -8.36 -14.42 -24.87
CA GLU A 460 -7.91 -14.69 -26.24
C GLU A 460 -9.00 -15.23 -27.16
N GLU A 461 -9.98 -15.96 -26.61
CA GLU A 461 -11.05 -16.59 -27.39
C GLU A 461 -12.09 -15.55 -27.81
N THR A 462 -12.48 -14.69 -26.89
CA THR A 462 -13.49 -13.65 -27.15
C THR A 462 -12.91 -12.35 -27.70
N GLY A 463 -11.59 -12.16 -27.54
CA GLY A 463 -10.92 -10.88 -27.85
C GLY A 463 -11.26 -9.75 -26.86
N ARG A 464 -11.88 -10.08 -25.72
CA ARG A 464 -12.18 -9.09 -24.66
C ARG A 464 -10.90 -8.43 -24.14
N GLY A 465 -10.97 -7.14 -23.93
CA GLY A 465 -9.87 -6.36 -23.39
C GLY A 465 -10.33 -5.27 -22.44
N VAL A 466 -9.35 -4.62 -21.82
CA VAL A 466 -9.53 -3.43 -20.98
C VAL A 466 -8.65 -2.30 -21.50
N ALA A 467 -9.19 -1.10 -21.45
CA ALA A 467 -8.45 0.13 -21.67
C ALA A 467 -8.25 0.81 -20.31
N VAL A 468 -7.03 1.25 -20.03
CA VAL A 468 -6.64 1.89 -18.78
C VAL A 468 -5.96 3.21 -19.08
N SER A 469 -6.46 4.27 -18.48
CA SER A 469 -5.82 5.58 -18.47
C SER A 469 -5.79 6.14 -17.05
N ALA A 470 -4.81 6.98 -16.76
CA ALA A 470 -4.69 7.67 -15.49
C ALA A 470 -4.08 9.03 -15.72
N ASP A 471 -4.87 10.07 -15.49
CA ASP A 471 -4.52 11.47 -15.68
C ASP A 471 -4.89 12.29 -14.45
N ALA A 472 -4.08 13.30 -14.14
CA ALA A 472 -4.44 14.31 -13.15
C ALA A 472 -3.62 15.59 -13.37
N SER A 473 -4.21 16.75 -13.07
CA SER A 473 -3.50 18.01 -13.09
C SER A 473 -3.52 18.69 -11.74
N GLY A 474 -2.41 18.58 -10.99
CA GLY A 474 -2.27 19.27 -9.71
C GLY A 474 -2.44 20.80 -9.80
N ARG A 475 -2.14 21.39 -10.94
CA ARG A 475 -2.37 22.84 -11.16
C ARG A 475 -3.85 23.17 -11.22
N TYR A 476 -4.64 22.39 -11.95
CA TYR A 476 -6.09 22.61 -12.03
C TYR A 476 -6.76 22.32 -10.69
N THR A 477 -6.37 21.24 -10.01
CA THR A 477 -6.86 20.90 -8.68
C THR A 477 -6.53 22.00 -7.66
N LYS A 478 -5.34 22.62 -7.74
CA LYS A 478 -4.99 23.79 -6.89
C LYS A 478 -5.89 24.99 -7.17
N LEU A 479 -6.23 25.25 -8.43
CA LEU A 479 -7.07 26.38 -8.82
C LEU A 479 -8.53 26.18 -8.39
N ASP A 480 -9.05 25.00 -8.61
CA ASP A 480 -10.40 24.62 -8.19
C ASP A 480 -10.46 23.08 -8.03
N PRO A 481 -10.52 22.54 -6.80
CA PRO A 481 -10.53 21.10 -6.57
C PRO A 481 -11.69 20.38 -7.25
N ASN A 482 -12.87 21.00 -7.32
CA ASN A 482 -14.05 20.39 -7.93
C ASN A 482 -13.96 20.32 -9.47
N MET A 483 -13.35 21.35 -10.09
CA MET A 483 -13.22 21.40 -11.54
C MET A 483 -11.93 20.78 -12.06
N GLY A 484 -10.95 20.59 -11.19
CA GLY A 484 -9.62 20.11 -11.54
C GLY A 484 -9.41 18.61 -11.37
N CYS A 485 -10.36 17.93 -10.73
CA CYS A 485 -10.38 16.48 -10.54
C CYS A 485 -11.20 15.73 -11.58
#